data_8bf0cede2c8edac5f59f171229e44dfe
#
_entry.id   8bf0cede2c8edac5f59f171229e44dfe
#
_cell.length_a   1.000
_cell.length_b   1.000
_cell.length_c   1.000
_cell.angle_alpha   90.00
_cell.angle_beta   90.00
_cell.angle_gamma   90.00
#
_symmetry.space_group_name_H-M   'P 1'
#
loop_
_entity.id
_entity.type
_entity.pdbx_description
1 polymer ?
#
loop_
_entity_poly.entity_id
_entity_poly.type
_entity_poly.pdbx_seq_one_letter_code
_entity_poly.pdbx_strand_id
1 'polypeptide(L)'
;MDVIELTPSEIRYSQDSISNTFRARTSHAGQYIGETLDEIVRDPDTVDLIPNISVFKKGVKKKWFTSDNRRLWVFKKAEKLGIISYIDVYVTYGIEDSKFTTTSNGKYVFIRGNSPGGYLWQSLRRKMIEKRPENRPKNRPDNKKWK
;
A
#
# COMPACT_ATOMS: atom_id res chain seq x y z
N MET A 1 -24.70 0.01 4.02
CA MET A 1 -23.43 0.71 3.76
C MET A 1 -23.03 0.48 2.31
N ASP A 2 -22.76 1.56 1.62
CA ASP A 2 -22.42 1.46 0.19
C ASP A 2 -21.05 0.82 0.00
N VAL A 3 -20.95 -0.03 -1.01
CA VAL A 3 -19.70 -0.64 -1.45
C VAL A 3 -19.40 -0.12 -2.86
N ILE A 4 -18.20 0.40 -3.04
CA ILE A 4 -17.76 0.87 -4.36
C ILE A 4 -16.39 0.29 -4.67
N GLU A 5 -15.97 0.37 -5.93
CA GLU A 5 -14.63 -0.03 -6.35
C GLU A 5 -13.74 1.19 -6.48
N LEU A 6 -12.54 1.11 -5.92
CA LEU A 6 -11.52 2.14 -6.08
C LEU A 6 -10.18 1.48 -6.35
N THR A 7 -9.32 2.18 -7.09
CA THR A 7 -7.92 1.78 -7.14
C THR A 7 -7.26 2.20 -5.83
N PRO A 8 -6.37 1.39 -5.26
CA PRO A 8 -5.68 1.80 -4.03
C PRO A 8 -4.97 3.14 -4.15
N SER A 9 -4.45 3.47 -5.32
CA SER A 9 -3.77 4.75 -5.56
C SER A 9 -4.69 5.96 -5.41
N GLU A 10 -6.01 5.77 -5.51
CA GLU A 10 -6.99 6.85 -5.30
C GLU A 10 -7.25 7.13 -3.82
N ILE A 11 -6.75 6.28 -2.93
CA ILE A 11 -7.07 6.35 -1.50
C ILE A 11 -5.84 6.84 -0.74
N ARG A 12 -6.08 7.74 0.20
CA ARG A 12 -5.02 8.39 0.97
C ARG A 12 -5.03 7.90 2.40
N TYR A 13 -3.86 7.95 3.01
CA TYR A 13 -3.70 7.62 4.42
C TYR A 13 -4.25 8.74 5.28
N SER A 14 -4.95 8.40 6.37
CA SER A 14 -5.39 9.39 7.34
C SER A 14 -4.34 9.64 8.42
N GLN A 15 -3.38 8.74 8.59
CA GLN A 15 -2.35 8.84 9.62
C GLN A 15 -0.99 9.09 9.00
N ASP A 16 -0.10 9.74 9.76
CA ASP A 16 1.28 9.99 9.33
C ASP A 16 2.18 8.77 9.51
N SER A 17 1.79 7.82 10.37
CA SER A 17 2.57 6.60 10.59
C SER A 17 1.65 5.42 10.90
N ILE A 18 2.17 4.22 10.64
CA ILE A 18 1.48 2.95 10.91
C ILE A 18 2.42 1.98 11.60
N SER A 19 1.85 1.03 12.35
CA SER A 19 2.60 -0.10 12.88
C SER A 19 3.04 -1.02 11.74
N ASN A 20 4.16 -1.71 11.93
CA ASN A 20 4.63 -2.69 10.96
C ASN A 20 3.95 -4.06 11.11
N THR A 21 3.07 -4.23 12.09
CA THR A 21 2.32 -5.48 12.28
C THR A 21 0.83 -5.21 12.37
N PHE A 22 0.04 -6.25 12.08
CA PHE A 22 -1.40 -6.20 12.25
C PHE A 22 -1.78 -6.41 13.72
N ARG A 23 -2.94 -5.85 14.10
CA ARG A 23 -3.44 -5.97 15.45
C ARG A 23 -3.87 -7.39 15.78
N ALA A 24 -3.92 -7.71 17.08
CA ALA A 24 -4.24 -9.03 17.59
C ALA A 24 -5.64 -9.54 17.22
N ARG A 25 -6.57 -8.64 16.82
CA ARG A 25 -7.95 -9.00 16.52
C ARG A 25 -8.24 -9.24 15.05
N THR A 26 -7.21 -9.20 14.20
CA THR A 26 -7.40 -9.45 12.76
C THR A 26 -6.99 -10.87 12.44
N SER A 27 -7.41 -11.35 11.26
CA SER A 27 -6.99 -12.68 10.78
C SER A 27 -5.49 -12.79 10.55
N HIS A 28 -4.78 -11.65 10.48
CA HIS A 28 -3.33 -11.58 10.28
C HIS A 28 -2.62 -11.07 11.54
N ALA A 29 -3.21 -11.35 12.72
CA ALA A 29 -2.71 -10.86 14.00
C ALA A 29 -1.23 -11.15 14.20
N GLY A 30 -0.45 -10.11 14.55
CA GLY A 30 0.98 -10.23 14.82
C GLY A 30 1.85 -10.40 13.58
N GLN A 31 1.26 -10.57 12.40
CA GLN A 31 2.01 -10.71 11.18
C GLN A 31 2.51 -9.35 10.70
N TYR A 32 3.73 -9.29 10.18
CA TYR A 32 4.22 -8.07 9.55
C TYR A 32 3.40 -7.76 8.29
N ILE A 33 3.16 -6.48 8.06
CA ILE A 33 2.34 -6.07 6.91
C ILE A 33 2.97 -6.51 5.59
N GLY A 34 4.31 -6.52 5.51
CA GLY A 34 5.01 -7.00 4.33
C GLY A 34 4.91 -8.51 4.14
N GLU A 35 4.73 -9.28 5.23
CA GLU A 35 4.51 -10.73 5.12
C GLU A 35 3.13 -11.02 4.54
N THR A 36 2.13 -10.23 4.88
CA THR A 36 0.81 -10.34 4.25
C THR A 36 0.90 -10.05 2.76
N LEU A 37 1.71 -9.06 2.39
CA LEU A 37 1.96 -8.76 0.98
C LEU A 37 2.68 -9.91 0.28
N ASP A 38 3.63 -10.56 0.95
CA ASP A 38 4.30 -11.74 0.40
C ASP A 38 3.30 -12.86 0.08
N GLU A 39 2.29 -13.05 0.93
CA GLU A 39 1.26 -14.05 0.67
C GLU A 39 0.51 -13.75 -0.63
N ILE A 40 0.22 -12.46 -0.88
CA ILE A 40 -0.44 -12.03 -2.10
C ILE A 40 0.48 -12.26 -3.31
N VAL A 41 1.78 -12.05 -3.15
CA VAL A 41 2.75 -12.33 -4.23
C VAL A 41 2.76 -13.80 -4.59
N ARG A 42 2.74 -14.68 -3.57
CA ARG A 42 2.72 -16.13 -3.80
C ARG A 42 1.41 -16.60 -4.42
N ASP A 43 0.30 -16.06 -3.94
CA ASP A 43 -1.03 -16.46 -4.38
C ASP A 43 -1.92 -15.22 -4.35
N PRO A 44 -2.14 -14.57 -5.51
CA PRO A 44 -2.94 -13.35 -5.59
C PRO A 44 -4.36 -13.48 -5.02
N ASP A 45 -4.93 -14.68 -5.02
CA ASP A 45 -6.28 -14.88 -4.47
C ASP A 45 -6.34 -14.61 -2.98
N THR A 46 -5.22 -14.64 -2.27
CA THR A 46 -5.19 -14.35 -0.84
C THR A 46 -5.54 -12.91 -0.52
N VAL A 47 -5.55 -12.02 -1.51
CA VAL A 47 -6.01 -10.65 -1.29
C VAL A 47 -7.45 -10.63 -0.77
N ASP A 48 -8.26 -11.60 -1.17
CA ASP A 48 -9.65 -11.68 -0.74
C ASP A 48 -9.81 -12.05 0.73
N LEU A 49 -8.75 -12.51 1.38
CA LEU A 49 -8.76 -12.82 2.81
C LEU A 49 -8.58 -11.55 3.66
N ILE A 50 -8.19 -10.45 3.05
CA ILE A 50 -8.02 -9.18 3.76
C ILE A 50 -9.38 -8.49 3.78
N PRO A 51 -9.90 -8.12 4.97
CA PRO A 51 -11.19 -7.43 5.04
C PRO A 51 -11.17 -6.12 4.25
N ASN A 52 -12.30 -5.79 3.65
CA ASN A 52 -12.45 -4.53 2.92
C ASN A 52 -12.22 -3.35 3.85
N ILE A 53 -11.55 -2.33 3.33
CA ILE A 53 -11.31 -1.10 4.07
C ILE A 53 -12.50 -0.16 3.93
N SER A 54 -12.60 0.75 4.89
CA SER A 54 -13.60 1.82 4.87
C SER A 54 -12.94 3.10 4.37
N VAL A 55 -13.65 3.86 3.56
CA VAL A 55 -13.16 5.12 3.00
C VAL A 55 -14.14 6.25 3.23
N PHE A 56 -13.64 7.48 3.26
CA PHE A 56 -14.44 8.68 3.41
C PHE A 56 -13.83 9.81 2.62
N LYS A 57 -14.65 10.76 2.19
CA LYS A 57 -14.15 11.96 1.50
C LYS A 57 -13.78 13.04 2.50
N LYS A 58 -12.70 13.75 2.24
CA LYS A 58 -12.24 14.83 3.11
C LYS A 58 -11.50 15.88 2.30
N GLY A 59 -11.54 17.11 2.83
CA GLY A 59 -10.83 18.24 2.25
C GLY A 59 -11.62 18.96 1.18
N VAL A 60 -11.08 20.07 0.72
CA VAL A 60 -11.74 20.92 -0.28
C VAL A 60 -11.96 20.15 -1.59
N LYS A 61 -10.98 19.34 -1.97
CA LYS A 61 -11.03 18.58 -3.22
C LYS A 61 -11.76 17.25 -3.09
N LYS A 62 -12.31 16.94 -1.91
CA LYS A 62 -13.08 15.71 -1.67
C LYS A 62 -12.33 14.46 -2.09
N LYS A 63 -11.09 14.32 -1.61
CA LYS A 63 -10.28 13.12 -1.87
C LYS A 63 -10.68 11.99 -0.93
N TRP A 64 -10.47 10.75 -1.39
CA TRP A 64 -10.74 9.57 -0.56
C TRP A 64 -9.61 9.35 0.44
N PHE A 65 -9.99 9.08 1.69
CA PHE A 65 -9.07 8.70 2.76
C PHE A 65 -9.61 7.44 3.44
N THR A 66 -8.75 6.73 4.16
CA THR A 66 -9.17 5.55 4.93
C THR A 66 -8.74 5.67 6.38
N SER A 67 -9.47 5.00 7.27
CA SER A 67 -9.02 4.78 8.66
C SER A 67 -8.23 3.46 8.78
N ASP A 68 -8.22 2.63 7.75
CA ASP A 68 -7.60 1.30 7.75
C ASP A 68 -6.23 1.36 7.07
N ASN A 69 -5.32 2.11 7.66
CA ASN A 69 -4.09 2.54 6.99
C ASN A 69 -3.11 1.38 6.69
N ARG A 70 -3.02 0.38 7.57
CA ARG A 70 -2.12 -0.77 7.34
C ARG A 70 -2.61 -1.63 6.18
N ARG A 71 -3.92 -1.88 6.11
CA ARG A 71 -4.48 -2.62 4.98
C ARG A 71 -4.32 -1.85 3.69
N LEU A 72 -4.50 -0.53 3.74
CA LEU A 72 -4.28 0.31 2.56
C LEU A 72 -2.83 0.20 2.06
N TRP A 73 -1.86 0.16 2.99
CA TRP A 73 -0.46 0.01 2.60
C TRP A 73 -0.25 -1.26 1.77
N VAL A 74 -0.82 -2.39 2.24
CA VAL A 74 -0.73 -3.66 1.52
C VAL A 74 -1.36 -3.56 0.13
N PHE A 75 -2.56 -2.99 0.05
CA PHE A 75 -3.25 -2.85 -1.23
C PHE A 75 -2.51 -1.93 -2.20
N LYS A 76 -1.96 -0.82 -1.71
CA LYS A 76 -1.20 0.09 -2.57
C LYS A 76 0.05 -0.57 -3.14
N LYS A 77 0.76 -1.34 -2.31
CA LYS A 77 1.93 -2.07 -2.79
C LYS A 77 1.55 -3.15 -3.78
N ALA A 78 0.47 -3.88 -3.52
CA ALA A 78 -0.01 -4.91 -4.44
C ALA A 78 -0.40 -4.30 -5.79
N GLU A 79 -1.00 -3.13 -5.80
CA GLU A 79 -1.32 -2.44 -7.05
C GLU A 79 -0.04 -2.04 -7.79
N LYS A 80 0.93 -1.47 -7.09
CA LYS A 80 2.21 -1.08 -7.71
C LYS A 80 2.97 -2.27 -8.29
N LEU A 81 2.82 -3.43 -7.67
CA LEU A 81 3.46 -4.66 -8.17
C LEU A 81 2.67 -5.28 -9.32
N GLY A 82 1.55 -4.69 -9.70
CA GLY A 82 0.75 -5.18 -10.82
C GLY A 82 -0.12 -6.38 -10.49
N ILE A 83 -0.31 -6.69 -9.21
CA ILE A 83 -1.04 -7.89 -8.79
C ILE A 83 -2.54 -7.62 -8.75
N ILE A 84 -2.95 -6.43 -8.31
CA ILE A 84 -4.36 -6.03 -8.25
C ILE A 84 -4.55 -4.71 -8.98
N SER A 85 -5.77 -4.45 -9.45
CA SER A 85 -6.11 -3.20 -10.11
C SER A 85 -7.01 -2.33 -9.23
N TYR A 86 -7.97 -2.92 -8.57
CA TYR A 86 -8.92 -2.19 -7.71
C TYR A 86 -9.38 -3.09 -6.58
N ILE A 87 -10.01 -2.49 -5.59
CA ILE A 87 -10.54 -3.17 -4.42
C ILE A 87 -11.95 -2.67 -4.14
N ASP A 88 -12.75 -3.49 -3.48
CA ASP A 88 -14.06 -3.08 -2.95
C ASP A 88 -13.85 -2.40 -1.61
N VAL A 89 -14.51 -1.27 -1.41
CA VAL A 89 -14.38 -0.49 -0.19
C VAL A 89 -15.77 -0.09 0.32
N TYR A 90 -15.88 0.08 1.64
CA TYR A 90 -17.10 0.60 2.27
C TYR A 90 -17.00 2.11 2.34
N VAL A 91 -18.08 2.81 1.97
CA VAL A 91 -18.12 4.27 2.08
C VAL A 91 -18.64 4.64 3.45
N THR A 92 -17.90 5.47 4.17
CA THR A 92 -18.25 5.94 5.50
C THR A 92 -18.25 7.48 5.53
N TYR A 93 -18.60 8.04 6.70
CA TYR A 93 -18.71 9.49 6.84
C TYR A 93 -17.44 10.18 7.30
N GLY A 94 -16.49 9.44 7.82
CA GLY A 94 -15.23 10.03 8.27
C GLY A 94 -14.77 9.44 9.58
N ILE A 95 -13.77 10.10 10.18
CA ILE A 95 -13.18 9.73 11.47
C ILE A 95 -13.06 10.97 12.34
N GLU A 96 -12.81 10.77 13.63
CA GLU A 96 -12.55 11.87 14.54
C GLU A 96 -11.32 12.65 14.09
N ASP A 97 -11.35 13.96 14.21
CA ASP A 97 -10.23 14.84 13.81
C ASP A 97 -8.93 14.46 14.50
N SER A 98 -8.99 14.02 15.76
CA SER A 98 -7.81 13.60 16.51
C SER A 98 -7.11 12.39 15.90
N LYS A 99 -7.81 11.61 15.07
CA LYS A 99 -7.25 10.46 14.38
C LYS A 99 -6.74 10.79 12.99
N PHE A 100 -6.96 12.02 12.54
CA PHE A 100 -6.52 12.47 11.22
C PHE A 100 -5.19 13.18 11.37
N THR A 101 -4.10 12.43 11.36
CA THR A 101 -2.76 12.91 11.73
C THR A 101 -1.80 13.06 10.56
N THR A 102 -2.24 12.78 9.32
CA THR A 102 -1.36 12.87 8.17
C THR A 102 -0.76 14.26 8.01
N THR A 103 0.55 14.30 7.69
CA THR A 103 1.28 15.54 7.43
C THR A 103 1.64 15.70 5.96
N SER A 104 1.27 14.73 5.12
CA SER A 104 1.58 14.72 3.69
C SER A 104 0.33 14.78 2.83
N ASN A 105 -0.80 15.19 3.39
CA ASN A 105 -2.12 15.11 2.75
C ASN A 105 -2.44 13.67 2.35
N GLY A 106 -2.01 12.72 3.18
CA GLY A 106 -2.28 11.31 2.99
C GLY A 106 -1.49 10.61 1.89
N LYS A 107 -0.52 11.29 1.28
CA LYS A 107 0.24 10.70 0.18
C LYS A 107 1.24 9.65 0.66
N TYR A 108 1.82 9.85 1.83
CA TYR A 108 2.85 8.97 2.37
C TYR A 108 2.52 8.56 3.79
N VAL A 109 3.09 7.45 4.22
CA VAL A 109 2.98 6.98 5.59
C VAL A 109 4.34 6.46 6.04
N PHE A 110 4.71 6.75 7.28
CA PHE A 110 5.92 6.23 7.90
C PHE A 110 5.59 4.91 8.59
N ILE A 111 6.46 3.90 8.43
CA ILE A 111 6.26 2.60 9.07
C ILE A 111 7.09 2.56 10.34
N ARG A 112 6.41 2.50 11.49
CA ARG A 112 7.09 2.37 12.78
C ARG A 112 7.66 0.97 12.92
N GLY A 113 8.77 0.84 13.64
CA GLY A 113 9.40 -0.46 13.89
C GLY A 113 10.41 -0.89 12.83
N ASN A 114 10.92 0.08 12.06
CA ASN A 114 12.02 -0.06 11.09
C ASN A 114 11.65 -0.70 9.76
N SER A 115 11.02 -1.86 9.75
CA SER A 115 10.77 -2.58 8.52
C SER A 115 9.34 -3.11 8.46
N PRO A 116 8.71 -3.07 7.28
CA PRO A 116 7.39 -3.70 7.10
C PRO A 116 7.48 -5.23 7.08
N GLY A 117 8.68 -5.80 6.98
CA GLY A 117 8.86 -7.24 6.87
C GLY A 117 8.61 -7.76 5.47
N GLY A 118 8.73 -9.09 5.34
CA GLY A 118 8.56 -9.75 4.06
C GLY A 118 9.79 -9.63 3.18
N TYR A 119 9.92 -10.50 2.21
CA TYR A 119 11.06 -10.48 1.29
C TYR A 119 10.66 -10.70 -0.16
N LEU A 120 9.59 -11.42 -0.42
CA LEU A 120 9.16 -11.72 -1.79
C LEU A 120 8.72 -10.46 -2.52
N TRP A 121 7.93 -9.63 -1.88
CA TRP A 121 7.45 -8.40 -2.49
C TRP A 121 8.61 -7.46 -2.79
N GLN A 122 9.62 -7.44 -1.92
CA GLN A 122 10.80 -6.59 -2.12
C GLN A 122 11.64 -7.10 -3.29
N SER A 123 11.79 -8.41 -3.42
CA SER A 123 12.48 -9.01 -4.56
C SER A 123 11.76 -8.71 -5.86
N LEU A 124 10.46 -8.87 -5.87
CA LEU A 124 9.66 -8.57 -7.06
C LEU A 124 9.75 -7.09 -7.43
N ARG A 125 9.67 -6.21 -6.44
CA ARG A 125 9.80 -4.77 -6.65
C ARG A 125 11.15 -4.42 -7.28
N ARG A 126 12.24 -4.99 -6.77
CA ARG A 126 13.59 -4.76 -7.33
C ARG A 126 13.65 -5.19 -8.80
N LYS A 127 13.13 -6.36 -9.11
CA LYS A 127 13.12 -6.86 -10.50
C LYS A 127 12.33 -5.92 -11.42
N MET A 128 11.21 -5.40 -10.96
CA MET A 128 10.41 -4.48 -11.74
C MET A 128 11.15 -3.16 -12.00
N ILE A 129 11.82 -2.63 -10.99
CA ILE A 129 12.59 -1.39 -11.10
C ILE A 129 13.75 -1.59 -12.08
N GLU A 130 14.45 -2.72 -12.00
CA GLU A 130 15.58 -3.03 -12.88
C GLU A 130 15.16 -3.13 -14.34
N LYS A 131 13.94 -3.57 -14.60
CA LYS A 131 13.42 -3.73 -15.96
C LYS A 131 12.90 -2.44 -16.58
N ARG A 132 12.75 -1.37 -15.80
CA ARG A 132 12.27 -0.09 -16.33
C ARG A 132 13.35 0.54 -17.19
N PRO A 133 13.05 0.99 -18.42
CA PRO A 133 14.05 1.63 -19.27
C PRO A 133 14.75 2.81 -18.60
N GLU A 134 14.01 3.64 -17.85
CA GLU A 134 14.55 4.82 -17.18
C GLU A 134 15.49 4.47 -16.02
N ASN A 135 15.50 3.23 -15.57
CA ASN A 135 16.32 2.78 -14.45
C ASN A 135 17.46 1.86 -14.88
N ARG A 136 17.64 1.64 -16.19
CA ARG A 136 18.77 0.83 -16.68
C ARG A 136 20.07 1.58 -16.49
N PRO A 137 21.18 0.88 -16.15
CA PRO A 137 22.52 1.50 -16.12
C PRO A 137 22.83 2.08 -17.48
N LYS A 138 23.30 3.25 -17.50
CA LYS A 138 23.72 3.90 -18.75
C LYS A 138 25.11 3.52 -19.06
N ASN A 139 25.59 2.93 -19.73
CA ASN A 139 26.77 2.45 -20.00
C ASN A 139 27.20 1.61 -20.37
N ARG A 140 27.24 1.55 -20.39
CA ARG A 140 27.56 1.08 -20.50
C ARG A 140 28.48 0.90 -21.02
N PRO A 141 28.88 0.96 -21.20
CA PRO A 141 29.57 1.00 -21.62
C PRO A 141 29.57 0.94 -22.55
N ASP A 142 29.13 1.25 -22.64
CA ASP A 142 29.14 1.45 -23.09
C ASP A 142 29.51 1.72 -23.45
N ASN A 143 29.62 1.58 -23.81
CA ASN A 143 29.68 2.15 -23.82
C ASN A 143 30.08 2.41 -24.08
N LYS A 144 30.32 2.33 -24.42
CA LYS A 144 30.49 2.80 -24.46
C LYS A 144 30.96 3.04 -24.43
N LYS A 145 31.36 3.09 -24.62
CA LYS A 145 31.60 3.45 -24.31
C LYS A 145 31.94 3.43 -23.87
N TRP A 146 32.19 3.14 -24.29
CA TRP A 146 32.37 3.22 -23.58
C TRP A 146 32.76 3.03 -23.64
N LYS A 147 33.12 3.24 -23.98
CA LYS A 147 33.25 3.29 -23.94
C LYS A 147 33.26 3.51 -24.00
#